data_e0c2a45fcfc79655a30d778da80abad9
#
_entry.id   e0c2a45fcfc79655a30d778da80abad9
#
_cell.length_a   1.000
_cell.length_b   1.000
_cell.length_c   1.000
_cell.angle_alpha   90.00
_cell.angle_beta   90.00
_cell.angle_gamma   90.00
#
_symmetry.space_group_name_H-M   'P 1'
#
loop_
_entity.id
_entity.type
_entity.pdbx_description
1 polymer ?
#
loop_
_entity_poly.entity_id
_entity_poly.type
_entity_poly.pdbx_seq_one_letter_code
_entity_poly.pdbx_strand_id
1 'polypeptide(L)'
;MTFRGFCVVLLALLFTPAVTAGETAPAIADHPEVADAVAAWSVWAKNRAAVDGVPGMSVAVVHDQETIYLDAFGEADPDSGREAGPNTLYSICSISKLFTAIGVMQQRDAGALNLDDPLTKYLPWVGELQDAHPDDEPVTLRRVLTHSAGLPRESDSPYWSGPDFDFPTREELRRTLGEQSTLYPSGRYFQYSNLGLSLAGEVVASVSGTTWENYTRNRILDPIGMQDTYTSVAAAHETGRMAAGYSQRRGSPERERLSLFEVEGIAPAAGMVSSAEDLARFASWQLRLLAGGEGVLRASTLREMQRVHWVDPDWETTWGLGFAVFKVGERTVAGHGGGCPGFYTTFRIVPSEQLAVIVLSNAIGAEVSLYAARAIEIIAPALDKAREASDPPSERDPEFNRYVGTYDTVWGRFAIVRWKDGLAVVDLDQRDPFDDLPTLKHVEGHTFRRVRSDDESLGEAWRFVVDADGRVLSVTSHSNPAQRVN
;
A
#
# COMPACT_ATOMS: atom_id res chain seq x y z
N MET A 1 -13.24 83.94 -37.70
CA MET A 1 -14.29 83.11 -37.10
C MET A 1 -13.69 81.81 -36.66
N THR A 2 -13.32 81.69 -35.42
CA THR A 2 -12.61 80.58 -34.82
C THR A 2 -13.58 79.74 -33.97
N PHE A 3 -13.81 78.47 -34.40
CA PHE A 3 -14.59 77.55 -33.60
C PHE A 3 -13.62 76.76 -32.68
N ARG A 4 -13.80 76.88 -31.38
CA ARG A 4 -13.12 76.03 -30.38
C ARG A 4 -14.01 74.84 -30.09
N GLY A 5 -13.49 73.62 -30.43
CA GLY A 5 -14.12 72.37 -30.02
C GLY A 5 -13.73 71.99 -28.60
N PHE A 6 -14.74 71.72 -27.78
CA PHE A 6 -14.58 71.16 -26.42
C PHE A 6 -14.53 69.62 -26.51
N CYS A 7 -13.40 69.01 -26.11
CA CYS A 7 -13.31 67.57 -25.88
C CYS A 7 -13.79 67.28 -24.49
N VAL A 8 -14.89 66.52 -24.35
CA VAL A 8 -15.35 65.94 -23.11
C VAL A 8 -14.73 64.55 -23.01
N VAL A 9 -13.82 64.34 -22.02
CA VAL A 9 -13.24 63.04 -21.69
C VAL A 9 -14.19 62.36 -20.71
N LEU A 10 -14.88 61.32 -21.13
CA LEU A 10 -15.65 60.43 -20.28
C LEU A 10 -14.70 59.44 -19.57
N LEU A 11 -14.50 59.57 -18.28
CA LEU A 11 -13.77 58.61 -17.45
C LEU A 11 -14.72 57.46 -17.12
N ALA A 12 -14.59 56.32 -17.79
CA ALA A 12 -15.30 55.10 -17.43
C ALA A 12 -14.58 54.43 -16.26
N LEU A 13 -15.18 54.48 -15.09
CA LEU A 13 -14.79 53.71 -13.91
C LEU A 13 -15.14 52.25 -14.15
N LEU A 14 -14.15 51.45 -14.47
CA LEU A 14 -14.24 49.98 -14.48
C LEU A 14 -14.32 49.49 -13.03
N PHE A 15 -15.48 49.11 -12.57
CA PHE A 15 -15.68 48.33 -11.37
C PHE A 15 -15.27 46.88 -11.70
N THR A 16 -14.11 46.45 -11.29
CA THR A 16 -13.75 45.02 -11.20
C THR A 16 -14.42 44.46 -9.95
N PRO A 17 -15.29 43.45 -10.06
CA PRO A 17 -15.77 42.78 -8.85
C PRO A 17 -14.56 42.09 -8.18
N ALA A 18 -14.37 42.38 -6.90
CA ALA A 18 -13.46 41.61 -6.05
C ALA A 18 -14.00 40.18 -6.01
N VAL A 19 -13.26 39.25 -6.63
CA VAL A 19 -13.48 37.84 -6.42
C VAL A 19 -13.07 37.58 -4.96
N THR A 20 -14.07 37.41 -4.10
CA THR A 20 -13.85 36.87 -2.75
C THR A 20 -13.24 35.49 -2.97
N ALA A 21 -12.00 35.28 -2.48
CA ALA A 21 -11.42 33.96 -2.38
C ALA A 21 -12.43 33.12 -1.57
N GLY A 22 -13.10 32.18 -2.26
CA GLY A 22 -13.95 31.21 -1.60
C GLY A 22 -13.05 30.44 -0.62
N GLU A 23 -13.50 30.25 0.60
CA GLU A 23 -12.88 29.33 1.53
C GLU A 23 -12.75 27.99 0.78
N THR A 24 -11.52 27.56 0.57
CA THR A 24 -11.26 26.21 0.04
C THR A 24 -11.90 25.25 1.03
N ALA A 25 -12.78 24.36 0.54
CA ALA A 25 -13.33 23.30 1.37
C ALA A 25 -12.17 22.57 2.08
N PRO A 26 -12.30 22.28 3.39
CA PRO A 26 -11.26 21.57 4.13
C PRO A 26 -10.90 20.26 3.39
N ALA A 27 -9.61 19.93 3.39
CA ALA A 27 -9.15 18.67 2.79
C ALA A 27 -9.92 17.51 3.44
N ILE A 28 -10.29 16.49 2.68
CA ILE A 28 -11.04 15.34 3.21
C ILE A 28 -10.30 14.65 4.37
N ALA A 29 -8.98 14.76 4.39
CA ALA A 29 -8.12 14.29 5.47
C ALA A 29 -8.45 14.94 6.82
N ASP A 30 -8.86 16.20 6.80
CA ASP A 30 -9.22 16.99 7.99
C ASP A 30 -10.67 16.73 8.43
N HIS A 31 -11.43 15.98 7.63
CA HIS A 31 -12.79 15.64 8.02
C HIS A 31 -12.77 14.75 9.27
N PRO A 32 -13.52 15.10 10.33
CA PRO A 32 -13.44 14.40 11.61
C PRO A 32 -13.65 12.89 11.53
N GLU A 33 -14.57 12.40 10.72
CA GLU A 33 -14.78 10.95 10.52
C GLU A 33 -13.53 10.27 9.99
N VAL A 34 -12.82 10.91 9.03
CA VAL A 34 -11.61 10.36 8.42
C VAL A 34 -10.44 10.40 9.40
N ALA A 35 -10.24 11.54 10.06
CA ALA A 35 -9.19 11.72 11.06
C ALA A 35 -9.32 10.70 12.21
N ASP A 36 -10.56 10.45 12.68
CA ASP A 36 -10.82 9.47 13.74
C ASP A 36 -10.52 8.03 13.28
N ALA A 37 -10.96 7.66 12.08
CA ALA A 37 -10.71 6.33 11.52
C ALA A 37 -9.20 6.07 11.35
N VAL A 38 -8.47 7.05 10.84
CA VAL A 38 -7.01 7.00 10.71
C VAL A 38 -6.34 6.88 12.09
N ALA A 39 -6.76 7.68 13.07
CA ALA A 39 -6.20 7.64 14.42
C ALA A 39 -6.46 6.28 15.11
N ALA A 40 -7.69 5.75 15.00
CA ALA A 40 -8.03 4.43 15.55
C ALA A 40 -7.19 3.31 14.92
N TRP A 41 -7.07 3.32 13.59
CA TRP A 41 -6.23 2.35 12.90
C TRP A 41 -4.75 2.49 13.27
N SER A 42 -4.23 3.71 13.32
CA SER A 42 -2.82 3.99 13.61
C SER A 42 -2.40 3.48 14.98
N VAL A 43 -3.18 3.79 16.03
CA VAL A 43 -2.86 3.34 17.39
C VAL A 43 -2.90 1.82 17.50
N TRP A 44 -3.86 1.16 16.86
CA TRP A 44 -3.91 -0.29 16.78
C TRP A 44 -2.72 -0.87 16.02
N ALA A 45 -2.43 -0.36 14.82
CA ALA A 45 -1.35 -0.85 13.97
C ALA A 45 0.01 -0.75 14.68
N LYS A 46 0.28 0.38 15.34
CA LYS A 46 1.49 0.60 16.11
C LYS A 46 1.65 -0.41 17.26
N ASN A 47 0.58 -0.62 18.04
CA ASN A 47 0.62 -1.60 19.13
C ASN A 47 0.75 -3.02 18.59
N ARG A 48 0.00 -3.35 17.55
CA ARG A 48 0.04 -4.67 16.92
C ARG A 48 1.43 -4.98 16.36
N ALA A 49 2.09 -4.03 15.70
CA ALA A 49 3.45 -4.19 15.24
C ALA A 49 4.43 -4.51 16.38
N ALA A 50 4.28 -3.84 17.53
CA ALA A 50 5.08 -4.11 18.71
C ALA A 50 4.81 -5.52 19.29
N VAL A 51 3.54 -5.96 19.38
CA VAL A 51 3.15 -7.31 19.83
C VAL A 51 3.71 -8.38 18.88
N ASP A 52 3.61 -8.15 17.58
CA ASP A 52 4.16 -9.04 16.54
C ASP A 52 5.69 -8.99 16.49
N GLY A 53 6.30 -8.06 17.22
CA GLY A 53 7.75 -7.82 17.24
C GLY A 53 8.30 -7.50 15.86
N VAL A 54 7.59 -6.64 15.14
CA VAL A 54 8.06 -6.06 13.90
C VAL A 54 9.05 -4.95 14.26
N PRO A 55 10.33 -5.02 13.83
CA PRO A 55 11.31 -4.02 14.24
C PRO A 55 10.97 -2.63 13.72
N GLY A 56 10.62 -2.52 12.43
CA GLY A 56 10.26 -1.26 11.81
C GLY A 56 9.20 -1.43 10.71
N MET A 57 8.33 -0.43 10.59
CA MET A 57 7.26 -0.40 9.61
C MET A 57 7.01 1.03 9.15
N SER A 58 6.84 1.23 7.83
CA SER A 58 6.40 2.51 7.26
C SER A 58 5.09 2.31 6.52
N VAL A 59 4.18 3.26 6.67
CA VAL A 59 2.81 3.16 6.17
C VAL A 59 2.38 4.42 5.45
N ALA A 60 1.53 4.27 4.42
CA ALA A 60 0.87 5.39 3.78
C ALA A 60 -0.58 5.04 3.44
N VAL A 61 -1.46 6.03 3.55
CA VAL A 61 -2.83 5.99 3.05
C VAL A 61 -3.00 7.15 2.08
N VAL A 62 -3.45 6.85 0.88
CA VAL A 62 -3.67 7.85 -0.18
C VAL A 62 -5.16 7.81 -0.55
N HIS A 63 -5.78 8.98 -0.62
CA HIS A 63 -7.14 9.13 -1.09
C HIS A 63 -7.20 10.23 -2.15
N ASP A 64 -7.88 9.92 -3.25
CA ASP A 64 -8.04 10.78 -4.45
C ASP A 64 -6.67 11.28 -4.96
N GLN A 65 -5.76 11.64 -4.67
CA GLN A 65 -4.41 12.01 -5.09
C GLN A 65 -3.57 12.54 -3.92
N GLU A 66 -4.21 12.68 -2.75
CA GLU A 66 -3.57 13.22 -1.57
C GLU A 66 -3.16 12.09 -0.61
N THR A 67 -1.98 12.21 -0.05
CA THR A 67 -1.55 11.35 1.04
C THR A 67 -2.21 11.84 2.32
N ILE A 68 -3.27 11.14 2.76
CA ILE A 68 -4.05 11.52 3.94
C ILE A 68 -3.43 10.99 5.25
N TYR A 69 -2.52 10.03 5.15
CA TYR A 69 -1.73 9.55 6.27
C TYR A 69 -0.39 9.01 5.79
N LEU A 70 0.69 9.40 6.47
CA LEU A 70 2.05 8.97 6.19
C LEU A 70 2.84 8.96 7.49
N ASP A 71 3.25 7.77 7.95
CA ASP A 71 3.92 7.59 9.23
C ASP A 71 4.84 6.37 9.23
N ALA A 72 5.60 6.18 10.30
CA ALA A 72 6.42 5.02 10.51
C ALA A 72 6.50 4.66 12.00
N PHE A 73 6.74 3.40 12.29
CA PHE A 73 6.80 2.87 13.65
C PHE A 73 8.06 2.03 13.84
N GLY A 74 8.64 2.09 15.05
CA GLY A 74 9.79 1.29 15.42
C GLY A 74 11.08 1.71 14.72
N GLU A 75 11.99 0.76 14.48
CA GLU A 75 13.36 1.03 14.06
C GLU A 75 13.65 0.40 12.69
N ALA A 76 14.17 1.20 11.79
CA ALA A 76 14.69 0.73 10.51
C ALA A 76 15.95 -0.11 10.68
N ASP A 77 16.74 0.16 11.72
CA ASP A 77 17.91 -0.60 12.09
C ASP A 77 18.10 -0.55 13.63
N PRO A 78 17.58 -1.54 14.36
CA PRO A 78 17.74 -1.66 15.81
C PRO A 78 19.20 -1.68 16.31
N ASP A 79 20.14 -2.25 15.54
CA ASP A 79 21.53 -2.34 15.96
C ASP A 79 22.19 -0.95 16.06
N SER A 80 21.76 -0.02 15.22
CA SER A 80 22.21 1.38 15.25
C SER A 80 21.27 2.32 15.99
N GLY A 81 20.09 1.85 16.40
CA GLY A 81 19.02 2.68 16.97
C GLY A 81 18.39 3.64 15.95
N ARG A 82 18.50 3.35 14.65
CA ARG A 82 17.94 4.21 13.61
C ARG A 82 16.44 3.96 13.48
N GLU A 83 15.65 4.98 13.80
CA GLU A 83 14.19 4.93 13.69
C GLU A 83 13.72 4.73 12.23
N ALA A 84 12.58 4.09 12.06
CA ALA A 84 11.88 4.03 10.79
C ALA A 84 11.23 5.39 10.49
N GLY A 85 11.26 5.80 9.23
CA GLY A 85 10.61 7.01 8.74
C GLY A 85 9.87 6.77 7.43
N PRO A 86 9.04 7.70 6.97
CA PRO A 86 8.32 7.59 5.69
C PRO A 86 9.23 7.38 4.48
N ASN A 87 10.45 7.88 4.55
CA ASN A 87 11.49 7.79 3.52
C ASN A 87 12.50 6.65 3.77
N THR A 88 12.27 5.81 4.76
CA THR A 88 13.05 4.58 4.96
C THR A 88 12.84 3.67 3.74
N LEU A 89 13.92 3.08 3.26
CA LEU A 89 13.92 2.22 2.08
C LEU A 89 13.77 0.75 2.48
N TYR A 90 12.87 0.06 1.80
CA TYR A 90 12.60 -1.37 1.99
C TYR A 90 12.71 -2.09 0.64
N SER A 91 13.22 -3.32 0.64
CA SER A 91 13.02 -4.20 -0.51
C SER A 91 11.52 -4.45 -0.66
N ILE A 92 10.94 -3.99 -1.78
CA ILE A 92 9.50 -4.16 -2.04
C ILE A 92 9.17 -5.49 -2.69
N CYS A 93 10.22 -6.28 -2.98
CA CYS A 93 10.13 -7.65 -3.47
C CYS A 93 9.14 -7.75 -4.64
N SER A 94 8.13 -8.59 -4.55
CA SER A 94 7.20 -8.86 -5.67
C SER A 94 6.30 -7.68 -6.07
N ILE A 95 6.26 -6.57 -5.34
CA ILE A 95 5.63 -5.34 -5.82
C ILE A 95 6.34 -4.84 -7.10
N SER A 96 7.61 -5.20 -7.30
CA SER A 96 8.37 -4.95 -8.56
C SER A 96 7.63 -5.41 -9.81
N LYS A 97 6.83 -6.47 -9.71
CA LYS A 97 6.04 -7.01 -10.83
C LYS A 97 5.04 -6.01 -11.40
N LEU A 98 4.52 -5.12 -10.57
CA LEU A 98 3.62 -4.05 -11.04
C LEU A 98 4.33 -3.14 -12.05
N PHE A 99 5.58 -2.77 -11.79
CA PHE A 99 6.38 -1.91 -12.66
C PHE A 99 6.76 -2.63 -13.96
N THR A 100 7.12 -3.90 -13.87
CA THR A 100 7.38 -4.74 -15.05
C THR A 100 6.12 -4.88 -15.92
N ALA A 101 4.97 -5.14 -15.32
CA ALA A 101 3.70 -5.23 -16.03
C ALA A 101 3.33 -3.89 -16.70
N ILE A 102 3.55 -2.76 -16.02
CA ILE A 102 3.37 -1.42 -16.59
C ILE A 102 4.28 -1.25 -17.83
N GLY A 103 5.54 -1.65 -17.75
CA GLY A 103 6.47 -1.60 -18.89
C GLY A 103 5.99 -2.42 -20.10
N VAL A 104 5.51 -3.63 -19.87
CA VAL A 104 4.88 -4.47 -20.92
C VAL A 104 3.67 -3.77 -21.52
N MET A 105 2.80 -3.19 -20.70
CA MET A 105 1.58 -2.54 -21.17
C MET A 105 1.86 -1.22 -21.90
N GLN A 106 2.91 -0.49 -21.54
CA GLN A 106 3.39 0.67 -22.32
C GLN A 106 3.82 0.25 -23.72
N GLN A 107 4.58 -0.85 -23.84
CA GLN A 107 5.03 -1.39 -25.15
C GLN A 107 3.84 -1.88 -25.98
N ARG A 108 2.84 -2.53 -25.37
CA ARG A 108 1.60 -2.91 -26.01
C ARG A 108 0.85 -1.67 -26.53
N ASP A 109 0.71 -0.63 -25.72
CA ASP A 109 -0.01 0.60 -26.09
C ASP A 109 0.70 1.38 -27.20
N ALA A 110 2.02 1.24 -27.31
CA ALA A 110 2.83 1.75 -28.40
C ALA A 110 2.75 0.89 -29.68
N GLY A 111 2.07 -0.27 -29.63
CA GLY A 111 1.98 -1.21 -30.76
C GLY A 111 3.27 -1.99 -31.03
N ALA A 112 4.24 -1.97 -30.10
CA ALA A 112 5.51 -2.65 -30.24
C ALA A 112 5.44 -4.15 -29.89
N LEU A 113 4.43 -4.55 -29.11
CA LEU A 113 4.17 -5.96 -28.80
C LEU A 113 2.67 -6.24 -28.70
N ASN A 114 2.31 -7.53 -28.76
CA ASN A 114 0.96 -8.02 -28.49
C ASN A 114 1.04 -9.03 -27.34
N LEU A 115 0.10 -8.94 -26.39
CA LEU A 115 0.07 -9.82 -25.20
C LEU A 115 -0.16 -11.30 -25.55
N ASP A 116 -0.80 -11.59 -26.67
CA ASP A 116 -1.17 -12.95 -27.10
C ASP A 116 -0.13 -13.56 -28.06
N ASP A 117 0.94 -12.83 -28.38
CA ASP A 117 2.06 -13.40 -29.10
C ASP A 117 2.88 -14.35 -28.19
N PRO A 118 3.42 -15.44 -28.74
CA PRO A 118 4.36 -16.28 -28.02
C PRO A 118 5.60 -15.50 -27.54
N LEU A 119 6.09 -15.80 -26.34
CA LEU A 119 7.31 -15.15 -25.81
C LEU A 119 8.51 -15.32 -26.76
N THR A 120 8.58 -16.44 -27.46
CA THR A 120 9.65 -16.73 -28.43
C THR A 120 9.74 -15.73 -29.58
N LYS A 121 8.67 -14.99 -29.86
CA LYS A 121 8.69 -13.90 -30.85
C LYS A 121 9.60 -12.75 -30.42
N TYR A 122 9.65 -12.45 -29.14
CA TYR A 122 10.42 -11.36 -28.56
C TYR A 122 11.75 -11.81 -27.98
N LEU A 123 11.79 -13.04 -27.50
CA LEU A 123 12.94 -13.73 -26.91
C LEU A 123 13.12 -15.10 -27.56
N PRO A 124 13.77 -15.21 -28.75
CA PRO A 124 13.91 -16.48 -29.45
C PRO A 124 14.55 -17.60 -28.60
N TRP A 125 15.44 -17.24 -27.67
CA TRP A 125 16.10 -18.18 -26.78
C TRP A 125 15.16 -18.82 -25.73
N VAL A 126 13.95 -18.27 -25.50
CA VAL A 126 12.93 -18.92 -24.67
C VAL A 126 12.43 -20.22 -25.32
N GLY A 127 12.64 -20.40 -26.62
CA GLY A 127 12.39 -21.68 -27.30
C GLY A 127 13.29 -22.83 -26.84
N GLU A 128 14.32 -22.59 -26.04
CA GLU A 128 15.13 -23.61 -25.40
C GLU A 128 14.42 -24.25 -24.19
N LEU A 129 13.43 -23.55 -23.55
CA LEU A 129 12.60 -24.12 -22.50
C LEU A 129 11.88 -25.36 -23.03
N GLN A 130 11.99 -26.47 -22.30
CA GLN A 130 11.32 -27.70 -22.67
C GLN A 130 9.79 -27.55 -22.51
N ASP A 131 9.06 -27.72 -23.59
CA ASP A 131 7.60 -27.70 -23.54
C ASP A 131 7.08 -29.11 -23.24
N ALA A 132 6.63 -29.35 -22.00
CA ALA A 132 6.06 -30.62 -21.60
C ALA A 132 4.61 -30.81 -22.15
N HIS A 133 4.04 -29.79 -22.77
CA HIS A 133 2.66 -29.74 -23.26
C HIS A 133 2.55 -29.15 -24.68
N PRO A 134 3.24 -29.72 -25.66
CA PRO A 134 3.42 -29.10 -26.99
C PRO A 134 2.14 -28.99 -27.83
N ASP A 135 1.08 -29.70 -27.45
CA ASP A 135 -0.23 -29.64 -28.12
C ASP A 135 -1.15 -28.52 -27.56
N ASP A 136 -0.73 -27.83 -26.50
CA ASP A 136 -1.47 -26.75 -25.87
C ASP A 136 -1.07 -25.35 -26.40
N GLU A 137 -1.73 -24.28 -25.88
CA GLU A 137 -1.41 -22.91 -26.23
C GLU A 137 0.04 -22.55 -25.83
N PRO A 138 0.75 -21.76 -26.65
CA PRO A 138 2.10 -21.33 -26.31
C PRO A 138 2.12 -20.40 -25.10
N VAL A 139 3.27 -20.31 -24.43
CA VAL A 139 3.51 -19.33 -23.37
C VAL A 139 3.47 -17.91 -23.97
N THR A 140 2.50 -17.10 -23.54
CA THR A 140 2.30 -15.70 -23.99
C THR A 140 2.52 -14.71 -22.86
N LEU A 141 2.73 -13.42 -23.18
CA LEU A 141 2.83 -12.37 -22.15
C LEU A 141 1.57 -12.26 -21.29
N ARG A 142 0.38 -12.43 -21.89
CA ARG A 142 -0.88 -12.45 -21.13
C ARG A 142 -0.85 -13.52 -20.05
N ARG A 143 -0.46 -14.75 -20.41
CA ARG A 143 -0.37 -15.89 -19.49
C ARG A 143 0.70 -15.66 -18.41
N VAL A 144 1.80 -15.03 -18.77
CA VAL A 144 2.84 -14.62 -17.80
C VAL A 144 2.32 -13.60 -16.80
N LEU A 145 1.68 -12.53 -17.28
CA LEU A 145 1.16 -11.46 -16.40
C LEU A 145 0.00 -11.93 -15.50
N THR A 146 -0.68 -13.00 -15.87
CA THR A 146 -1.76 -13.62 -15.07
C THR A 146 -1.29 -14.82 -14.26
N HIS A 147 0.00 -15.16 -14.29
CA HIS A 147 0.54 -16.35 -13.64
C HIS A 147 -0.15 -17.66 -14.06
N SER A 148 -0.62 -17.72 -15.30
CA SER A 148 -1.27 -18.91 -15.88
C SER A 148 -0.49 -19.53 -17.04
N ALA A 149 0.80 -19.18 -17.17
CA ALA A 149 1.65 -19.64 -18.26
C ALA A 149 2.17 -21.09 -18.08
N GLY A 150 1.93 -21.70 -16.93
CA GLY A 150 2.46 -23.04 -16.62
C GLY A 150 3.97 -23.08 -16.35
N LEU A 151 4.63 -21.92 -16.23
CA LEU A 151 6.06 -21.80 -15.95
C LEU A 151 6.40 -22.20 -14.51
N PRO A 152 7.60 -22.74 -14.25
CA PRO A 152 8.11 -22.91 -12.89
C PRO A 152 8.07 -21.61 -12.09
N ARG A 153 7.95 -21.73 -10.76
CA ARG A 153 8.00 -20.56 -9.87
C ARG A 153 9.33 -19.84 -9.99
N GLU A 154 10.42 -20.60 -9.98
CA GLU A 154 11.80 -20.11 -9.96
C GLU A 154 12.60 -20.75 -11.10
N SER A 155 13.76 -20.22 -11.43
CA SER A 155 14.81 -20.95 -12.15
C SER A 155 15.43 -21.95 -11.18
N ASP A 156 15.89 -23.11 -11.64
CA ASP A 156 16.38 -24.23 -10.83
C ASP A 156 17.66 -23.93 -10.02
N SER A 157 17.65 -22.90 -9.21
CA SER A 157 18.73 -22.49 -8.31
C SER A 157 18.18 -22.19 -6.92
N PRO A 158 18.83 -22.62 -5.83
CA PRO A 158 18.33 -22.45 -4.46
C PRO A 158 18.56 -21.04 -3.89
N TYR A 159 18.41 -19.99 -4.69
CA TYR A 159 18.82 -18.62 -4.39
C TYR A 159 18.04 -17.92 -3.25
N TRP A 160 16.85 -18.41 -2.88
CA TRP A 160 16.14 -17.91 -1.70
C TRP A 160 16.70 -18.47 -0.38
N SER A 161 17.81 -19.22 -0.43
CA SER A 161 18.43 -19.83 0.74
C SER A 161 19.63 -19.02 1.21
N GLY A 162 19.57 -18.56 2.48
CA GLY A 162 20.70 -17.89 3.10
C GLY A 162 21.85 -18.84 3.47
N PRO A 163 23.00 -18.30 3.92
CA PRO A 163 23.21 -16.88 4.21
C PRO A 163 23.55 -16.00 3.01
N ASP A 164 24.03 -16.59 1.90
CA ASP A 164 24.66 -15.84 0.81
C ASP A 164 23.65 -15.33 -0.23
N PHE A 165 22.46 -15.98 -0.35
CA PHE A 165 21.42 -15.60 -1.32
C PHE A 165 22.00 -15.44 -2.74
N ASP A 166 22.60 -16.49 -3.27
CA ASP A 166 23.29 -16.51 -4.55
C ASP A 166 22.27 -16.58 -5.72
N PHE A 167 21.88 -15.42 -6.22
CA PHE A 167 20.91 -15.29 -7.31
C PHE A 167 21.58 -15.44 -8.67
N PRO A 168 20.93 -16.08 -9.65
CA PRO A 168 21.46 -16.22 -10.98
C PRO A 168 21.49 -14.86 -11.70
N THR A 169 22.58 -14.58 -12.37
CA THR A 169 22.67 -13.49 -13.34
C THR A 169 21.70 -13.70 -14.50
N ARG A 170 21.43 -12.68 -15.31
CA ARG A 170 20.62 -12.82 -16.53
C ARG A 170 21.21 -13.85 -17.51
N GLU A 171 22.53 -13.89 -17.61
CA GLU A 171 23.24 -14.81 -18.50
C GLU A 171 23.08 -16.25 -18.01
N GLU A 172 23.19 -16.48 -16.70
CA GLU A 172 22.97 -17.79 -16.10
C GLU A 172 21.52 -18.24 -16.24
N LEU A 173 20.56 -17.36 -15.93
CA LEU A 173 19.14 -17.64 -16.11
C LEU A 173 18.83 -18.06 -17.56
N ARG A 174 19.38 -17.34 -18.54
CA ARG A 174 19.24 -17.68 -19.96
C ARG A 174 19.90 -19.02 -20.29
N ARG A 175 21.12 -19.26 -19.81
CA ARG A 175 21.89 -20.48 -20.08
C ARG A 175 21.22 -21.73 -19.51
N THR A 176 20.61 -21.65 -18.33
CA THR A 176 19.99 -22.78 -17.65
C THR A 176 18.53 -22.98 -18.04
N LEU A 177 17.93 -22.08 -18.82
CA LEU A 177 16.50 -22.17 -19.17
C LEU A 177 16.17 -23.46 -19.93
N GLY A 178 17.08 -23.95 -20.79
CA GLY A 178 16.91 -25.22 -21.54
C GLY A 178 16.92 -26.48 -20.67
N GLU A 179 17.33 -26.36 -19.40
CA GLU A 179 17.27 -27.45 -18.41
C GLU A 179 15.94 -27.53 -17.71
N GLN A 180 15.06 -26.54 -17.91
CA GLN A 180 13.75 -26.43 -17.28
C GLN A 180 12.61 -26.79 -18.25
N SER A 181 11.46 -27.12 -17.69
CA SER A 181 10.25 -27.42 -18.47
C SER A 181 9.03 -26.71 -17.92
N THR A 182 8.02 -26.51 -18.78
CA THR A 182 6.69 -26.12 -18.33
C THR A 182 6.12 -27.18 -17.39
N LEU A 183 5.46 -26.74 -16.30
CA LEU A 183 4.87 -27.64 -15.30
C LEU A 183 3.44 -28.02 -15.65
N TYR A 184 2.71 -27.10 -16.26
CA TYR A 184 1.30 -27.23 -16.62
C TYR A 184 1.05 -26.68 -18.01
N PRO A 185 -0.03 -27.14 -18.68
CA PRO A 185 -0.51 -26.51 -19.89
C PRO A 185 -0.76 -25.01 -19.70
N SER A 186 -0.31 -24.20 -20.65
CA SER A 186 -0.53 -22.75 -20.64
C SER A 186 -2.03 -22.45 -20.62
N GLY A 187 -2.45 -21.59 -19.68
CA GLY A 187 -3.85 -21.22 -19.52
C GLY A 187 -4.71 -22.20 -18.74
N ARG A 188 -4.14 -23.16 -18.01
CA ARG A 188 -4.92 -24.16 -17.28
C ARG A 188 -5.04 -23.95 -15.79
N TYR A 189 -3.94 -23.54 -15.13
CA TYR A 189 -3.87 -23.38 -13.68
C TYR A 189 -3.13 -22.10 -13.32
N PHE A 190 -3.44 -21.56 -12.17
CA PHE A 190 -2.64 -20.50 -11.56
C PHE A 190 -1.32 -21.10 -11.04
N GLN A 191 -0.20 -20.63 -11.58
CA GLN A 191 1.14 -20.99 -11.13
C GLN A 191 1.97 -19.73 -11.02
N TYR A 192 2.06 -19.19 -9.81
CA TYR A 192 2.87 -18.00 -9.55
C TYR A 192 4.31 -18.21 -9.99
N SER A 193 4.83 -17.31 -10.84
CA SER A 193 6.15 -17.46 -11.45
C SER A 193 6.98 -16.19 -11.37
N ASN A 194 8.09 -16.23 -10.63
CA ASN A 194 9.14 -15.22 -10.67
C ASN A 194 9.90 -15.30 -11.99
N LEU A 195 10.19 -16.53 -12.47
CA LEU A 195 10.78 -16.75 -13.78
C LEU A 195 9.98 -16.05 -14.89
N GLY A 196 8.65 -16.24 -14.90
CA GLY A 196 7.79 -15.62 -15.92
C GLY A 196 7.90 -14.09 -15.94
N LEU A 197 7.87 -13.44 -14.78
CA LEU A 197 8.00 -11.99 -14.71
C LEU A 197 9.42 -11.50 -15.00
N SER A 198 10.45 -12.30 -14.73
CA SER A 198 11.81 -12.02 -15.19
C SER A 198 11.88 -12.03 -16.73
N LEU A 199 11.29 -13.04 -17.37
CA LEU A 199 11.17 -13.09 -18.83
C LEU A 199 10.35 -11.93 -19.40
N ALA A 200 9.27 -11.49 -18.72
CA ALA A 200 8.53 -10.30 -19.12
C ALA A 200 9.41 -9.03 -19.08
N GLY A 201 10.29 -8.90 -18.07
CA GLY A 201 11.27 -7.83 -18.02
C GLY A 201 12.28 -7.89 -19.16
N GLU A 202 12.75 -9.09 -19.52
CA GLU A 202 13.61 -9.28 -20.70
C GLU A 202 12.90 -8.93 -22.01
N VAL A 203 11.58 -9.19 -22.13
CA VAL A 203 10.79 -8.70 -23.27
C VAL A 203 10.76 -7.18 -23.32
N VAL A 204 10.54 -6.51 -22.17
CA VAL A 204 10.59 -5.03 -22.11
C VAL A 204 11.95 -4.54 -22.60
N ALA A 205 13.05 -5.15 -22.15
CA ALA A 205 14.40 -4.79 -22.57
C ALA A 205 14.62 -5.03 -24.08
N SER A 206 14.27 -6.20 -24.57
CA SER A 206 14.42 -6.59 -25.99
C SER A 206 13.66 -5.64 -26.94
N VAL A 207 12.40 -5.34 -26.62
CA VAL A 207 11.52 -4.51 -27.46
C VAL A 207 11.91 -3.04 -27.39
N SER A 208 12.36 -2.54 -26.23
CA SER A 208 12.75 -1.13 -26.06
C SER A 208 14.17 -0.81 -26.52
N GLY A 209 15.03 -1.83 -26.65
CA GLY A 209 16.44 -1.64 -26.98
C GLY A 209 17.28 -1.06 -25.82
N THR A 210 16.78 -1.11 -24.58
CA THR A 210 17.51 -0.69 -23.37
C THR A 210 17.30 -1.72 -22.25
N THR A 211 18.05 -1.63 -21.16
CA THR A 211 17.85 -2.55 -20.04
C THR A 211 16.50 -2.30 -19.32
N TRP A 212 15.95 -3.32 -18.66
CA TRP A 212 14.71 -3.19 -17.89
C TRP A 212 14.83 -2.10 -16.81
N GLU A 213 15.99 -1.97 -16.15
CA GLU A 213 16.27 -0.97 -15.13
C GLU A 213 16.19 0.44 -15.70
N ASN A 214 16.89 0.68 -16.82
CA ASN A 214 16.88 1.98 -17.51
C ASN A 214 15.49 2.32 -18.04
N TYR A 215 14.78 1.32 -18.58
CA TYR A 215 13.40 1.52 -19.04
C TYR A 215 12.50 1.91 -17.86
N THR A 216 12.54 1.14 -16.78
CA THR A 216 11.74 1.39 -15.58
C THR A 216 12.04 2.76 -14.99
N ARG A 217 13.32 3.13 -14.83
CA ARG A 217 13.73 4.44 -14.36
C ARG A 217 13.16 5.55 -15.23
N ASN A 218 13.48 5.54 -16.53
CA ASN A 218 13.22 6.67 -17.43
C ASN A 218 11.75 6.77 -17.87
N ARG A 219 11.01 5.65 -17.93
CA ARG A 219 9.66 5.59 -18.49
C ARG A 219 8.56 5.46 -17.45
N ILE A 220 8.93 5.11 -16.21
CA ILE A 220 7.95 4.89 -15.13
C ILE A 220 8.30 5.76 -13.92
N LEU A 221 9.47 5.54 -13.31
CA LEU A 221 9.78 6.15 -12.01
C LEU A 221 9.97 7.67 -12.11
N ASP A 222 10.83 8.15 -13.01
CA ASP A 222 11.11 9.57 -13.16
C ASP A 222 9.86 10.39 -13.54
N PRO A 223 9.03 9.95 -14.51
CA PRO A 223 7.81 10.68 -14.85
C PRO A 223 6.74 10.70 -13.74
N ILE A 224 6.74 9.71 -12.83
CA ILE A 224 5.84 9.67 -11.67
C ILE A 224 6.42 10.49 -10.50
N GLY A 225 7.74 10.76 -10.51
CA GLY A 225 8.43 11.46 -9.45
C GLY A 225 8.93 10.56 -8.30
N MET A 226 9.12 9.27 -8.58
CA MET A 226 9.60 8.27 -7.61
C MET A 226 11.14 8.28 -7.56
N GLN A 227 11.70 9.32 -6.95
CA GLN A 227 13.15 9.55 -6.93
C GLN A 227 13.90 8.65 -5.94
N ASP A 228 13.19 8.18 -4.92
CA ASP A 228 13.70 7.29 -3.86
C ASP A 228 13.30 5.83 -4.10
N THR A 229 13.08 5.45 -5.37
CA THR A 229 12.82 4.07 -5.78
C THR A 229 13.96 3.58 -6.68
N TYR A 230 14.50 2.43 -6.35
CA TYR A 230 15.70 1.86 -6.97
C TYR A 230 15.39 0.48 -7.56
N THR A 231 16.09 0.13 -8.63
CA THR A 231 16.03 -1.20 -9.27
C THR A 231 17.18 -2.12 -8.83
N SER A 232 17.94 -1.69 -7.82
CA SER A 232 19.08 -2.39 -7.22
C SER A 232 19.13 -2.11 -5.72
N VAL A 233 19.40 -3.12 -4.92
CA VAL A 233 19.58 -3.01 -3.46
C VAL A 233 20.88 -2.27 -3.14
N ALA A 234 21.97 -2.49 -3.89
CA ALA A 234 23.23 -1.80 -3.69
C ALA A 234 23.07 -0.29 -3.85
N ALA A 235 22.40 0.18 -4.91
CA ALA A 235 22.16 1.61 -5.12
C ALA A 235 21.30 2.22 -4.00
N ALA A 236 20.32 1.50 -3.49
CA ALA A 236 19.51 1.93 -2.36
C ALA A 236 20.32 1.96 -1.05
N HIS A 237 21.20 0.97 -0.84
CA HIS A 237 22.04 0.86 0.34
C HIS A 237 23.05 2.02 0.46
N GLU A 238 23.61 2.48 -0.65
CA GLU A 238 24.54 3.63 -0.69
C GLU A 238 23.92 4.92 -0.13
N THR A 239 22.58 5.03 -0.12
CA THR A 239 21.88 6.19 0.46
C THR A 239 21.94 6.24 1.99
N GLY A 240 22.30 5.16 2.67
CA GLY A 240 22.25 5.01 4.13
C GLY A 240 20.84 4.91 4.72
N ARG A 241 19.78 4.86 3.89
CA ARG A 241 18.36 4.81 4.33
C ARG A 241 17.75 3.42 4.27
N MET A 242 18.47 2.42 3.73
CA MET A 242 17.96 1.05 3.64
C MET A 242 17.71 0.46 5.03
N ALA A 243 16.54 -0.10 5.26
CA ALA A 243 16.24 -0.82 6.49
C ALA A 243 17.05 -2.12 6.58
N ALA A 244 17.47 -2.50 7.79
CA ALA A 244 17.99 -3.83 8.06
C ALA A 244 16.83 -4.84 8.03
N GLY A 245 17.02 -5.97 7.34
CA GLY A 245 16.01 -7.02 7.22
C GLY A 245 16.13 -8.07 8.33
N TYR A 246 14.99 -8.62 8.77
CA TYR A 246 14.93 -9.56 9.89
C TYR A 246 14.14 -10.83 9.55
N SER A 247 14.60 -11.95 10.14
CA SER A 247 13.99 -13.27 10.00
C SER A 247 12.58 -13.33 10.62
N GLN A 248 11.86 -14.41 10.31
CA GLN A 248 10.64 -14.78 11.03
C GLN A 248 10.97 -15.22 12.46
N ARG A 249 10.12 -14.91 13.43
CA ARG A 249 10.16 -15.50 14.76
C ARG A 249 9.91 -17.01 14.70
N ARG A 250 10.82 -17.80 15.23
CA ARG A 250 10.76 -19.27 15.23
C ARG A 250 10.85 -19.80 16.66
N GLY A 251 9.79 -19.62 17.45
CA GLY A 251 9.75 -20.05 18.86
C GLY A 251 10.59 -19.20 19.81
N SER A 252 11.29 -18.19 19.34
CA SER A 252 11.96 -17.14 20.11
C SER A 252 11.29 -15.79 19.87
N PRO A 253 11.25 -14.88 20.84
CA PRO A 253 10.84 -13.50 20.60
C PRO A 253 11.84 -12.73 19.73
N GLU A 254 13.07 -13.20 19.65
CA GLU A 254 14.14 -12.56 18.89
C GLU A 254 14.06 -12.88 17.39
N ARG A 255 14.51 -11.95 16.58
CA ARG A 255 14.66 -12.08 15.13
C ARG A 255 16.14 -11.99 14.78
N GLU A 256 16.57 -12.79 13.82
CA GLU A 256 17.93 -12.72 13.28
C GLU A 256 18.01 -11.65 12.19
N ARG A 257 19.03 -10.82 12.23
CA ARG A 257 19.36 -9.91 11.14
C ARG A 257 19.82 -10.73 9.93
N LEU A 258 19.29 -10.40 8.75
CA LEU A 258 19.65 -11.05 7.48
C LEU A 258 20.54 -10.12 6.66
N SER A 259 21.44 -10.71 5.90
CA SER A 259 22.24 -9.98 4.91
C SER A 259 21.35 -9.38 3.83
N LEU A 260 21.71 -8.19 3.35
CA LEU A 260 21.13 -7.65 2.12
C LEU A 260 21.70 -8.41 0.92
N PHE A 261 20.93 -8.54 -0.13
CA PHE A 261 21.30 -9.29 -1.34
C PHE A 261 20.74 -8.62 -2.58
N GLU A 262 21.42 -8.81 -3.70
CA GLU A 262 20.90 -8.47 -5.03
C GLU A 262 20.16 -9.68 -5.61
N VAL A 263 19.11 -9.44 -6.37
CA VAL A 263 18.32 -10.49 -7.01
C VAL A 263 18.68 -10.70 -8.49
N GLU A 264 19.68 -9.99 -8.98
CA GLU A 264 20.32 -10.16 -10.29
C GLU A 264 19.33 -10.40 -11.45
N GLY A 265 19.35 -11.56 -12.09
CA GLY A 265 18.52 -11.91 -13.24
C GLY A 265 17.02 -11.91 -12.97
N ILE A 266 16.58 -11.97 -11.72
CA ILE A 266 15.15 -11.88 -11.38
C ILE A 266 14.71 -10.48 -10.91
N ALA A 267 15.53 -9.45 -11.09
CA ALA A 267 15.20 -8.08 -10.71
C ALA A 267 13.81 -7.61 -11.21
N PRO A 268 13.37 -7.92 -12.44
CA PRO A 268 12.04 -7.56 -12.91
C PRO A 268 10.89 -8.16 -12.08
N ALA A 269 11.15 -9.26 -11.36
CA ALA A 269 10.17 -9.93 -10.51
C ALA A 269 10.25 -9.50 -9.04
N ALA A 270 11.42 -9.07 -8.52
CA ALA A 270 11.61 -8.90 -7.08
C ALA A 270 12.68 -7.87 -6.66
N GLY A 271 13.35 -7.17 -7.58
CA GLY A 271 14.59 -6.42 -7.30
C GLY A 271 14.42 -4.97 -6.89
N MET A 272 13.20 -4.44 -6.82
CA MET A 272 13.04 -3.03 -6.51
C MET A 272 13.06 -2.76 -5.00
N VAL A 273 13.57 -1.57 -4.68
CA VAL A 273 13.59 -0.99 -3.35
C VAL A 273 12.84 0.34 -3.41
N SER A 274 12.00 0.62 -2.42
CA SER A 274 11.22 1.86 -2.38
C SER A 274 10.90 2.28 -0.95
N SER A 275 10.32 3.46 -0.80
CA SER A 275 9.80 4.02 0.44
C SER A 275 8.27 4.08 0.44
N ALA A 276 7.67 4.26 1.62
CA ALA A 276 6.23 4.49 1.72
C ALA A 276 5.83 5.80 1.02
N GLU A 277 6.66 6.81 1.07
CA GLU A 277 6.46 8.09 0.41
C GLU A 277 6.42 7.95 -1.12
N ASP A 278 7.36 7.22 -1.73
CA ASP A 278 7.37 7.00 -3.18
C ASP A 278 6.24 6.08 -3.65
N LEU A 279 5.91 5.04 -2.87
CA LEU A 279 4.74 4.22 -3.19
C LEU A 279 3.41 4.98 -3.00
N ALA A 280 3.35 5.99 -2.13
CA ALA A 280 2.23 6.92 -2.08
C ALA A 280 2.12 7.76 -3.37
N ARG A 281 3.26 8.24 -3.94
CA ARG A 281 3.27 8.89 -5.26
C ARG A 281 2.79 7.95 -6.37
N PHE A 282 3.20 6.68 -6.32
CA PHE A 282 2.73 5.64 -7.25
C PHE A 282 1.22 5.40 -7.14
N ALA A 283 0.68 5.39 -5.92
CA ALA A 283 -0.75 5.30 -5.68
C ALA A 283 -1.49 6.54 -6.21
N SER A 284 -1.03 7.73 -5.84
CA SER A 284 -1.58 9.00 -6.29
C SER A 284 -1.63 9.10 -7.82
N TRP A 285 -0.55 8.69 -8.50
CA TRP A 285 -0.54 8.62 -9.96
C TRP A 285 -1.63 7.67 -10.51
N GLN A 286 -1.77 6.46 -9.94
CA GLN A 286 -2.80 5.51 -10.38
C GLN A 286 -4.21 6.08 -10.18
N LEU A 287 -4.49 6.64 -9.01
CA LEU A 287 -5.79 7.22 -8.68
C LEU A 287 -6.12 8.38 -9.61
N ARG A 288 -5.16 9.30 -9.85
CA ARG A 288 -5.31 10.40 -10.82
C ARG A 288 -5.63 9.87 -12.23
N LEU A 289 -4.93 8.84 -12.67
CA LEU A 289 -5.17 8.24 -13.99
C LEU A 289 -6.56 7.61 -14.08
N LEU A 290 -7.02 6.92 -13.03
CA LEU A 290 -8.36 6.32 -12.96
C LEU A 290 -9.46 7.39 -12.93
N ALA A 291 -9.19 8.56 -12.37
CA ALA A 291 -10.08 9.73 -12.39
C ALA A 291 -10.11 10.46 -13.76
N GLY A 292 -9.34 10.00 -14.75
CA GLY A 292 -9.32 10.55 -16.10
C GLY A 292 -8.15 11.49 -16.39
N GLY A 293 -7.16 11.58 -15.50
CA GLY A 293 -5.91 12.31 -15.72
C GLY A 293 -5.00 11.62 -16.73
N GLU A 294 -3.87 12.26 -16.99
CA GLU A 294 -2.83 11.74 -17.87
C GLU A 294 -1.66 11.16 -17.07
N GLY A 295 -0.88 10.27 -17.69
CA GLY A 295 0.28 9.67 -17.07
C GLY A 295 1.06 8.74 -17.99
N VAL A 296 1.88 7.88 -17.39
CA VAL A 296 2.76 6.96 -18.13
C VAL A 296 2.01 5.80 -18.80
N LEU A 297 0.72 5.64 -18.51
CA LEU A 297 -0.21 4.71 -19.18
C LEU A 297 -1.49 5.45 -19.61
N ARG A 298 -2.30 4.79 -20.44
CA ARG A 298 -3.68 5.20 -20.67
C ARG A 298 -4.56 4.75 -19.49
N ALA A 299 -5.55 5.56 -19.13
CA ALA A 299 -6.52 5.21 -18.08
C ALA A 299 -7.24 3.87 -18.37
N SER A 300 -7.59 3.61 -19.64
CA SER A 300 -8.20 2.35 -20.06
C SER A 300 -7.28 1.15 -19.85
N THR A 301 -5.98 1.33 -20.04
CA THR A 301 -4.96 0.30 -19.86
C THR A 301 -4.81 -0.04 -18.38
N LEU A 302 -4.74 0.96 -17.49
CA LEU A 302 -4.67 0.71 -16.05
C LEU A 302 -5.94 0.00 -15.55
N ARG A 303 -7.13 0.43 -15.99
CA ARG A 303 -8.40 -0.26 -15.68
C ARG A 303 -8.40 -1.71 -16.17
N GLU A 304 -7.84 -1.96 -17.35
CA GLU A 304 -7.68 -3.32 -17.87
C GLU A 304 -6.75 -4.14 -16.96
N MET A 305 -5.61 -3.61 -16.54
CA MET A 305 -4.67 -4.32 -15.68
C MET A 305 -5.28 -4.71 -14.33
N GLN A 306 -6.14 -3.87 -13.77
CA GLN A 306 -6.74 -4.03 -12.44
C GLN A 306 -8.06 -4.81 -12.44
N ARG A 307 -8.55 -5.28 -13.59
CA ARG A 307 -9.71 -6.19 -13.62
C ARG A 307 -9.24 -7.64 -13.62
N VAL A 308 -10.14 -8.56 -13.26
CA VAL A 308 -9.86 -9.98 -13.30
C VAL A 308 -9.70 -10.47 -14.73
N HIS A 309 -8.57 -11.08 -15.05
CA HIS A 309 -8.25 -11.75 -16.31
C HIS A 309 -8.10 -13.24 -16.15
N TRP A 310 -7.78 -13.70 -14.94
CA TRP A 310 -7.66 -15.10 -14.59
C TRP A 310 -8.49 -15.41 -13.34
N VAL A 311 -9.20 -16.51 -13.38
CA VAL A 311 -9.87 -17.13 -12.24
C VAL A 311 -9.44 -18.58 -12.23
N ASP A 312 -8.83 -19.02 -11.13
CA ASP A 312 -8.43 -20.41 -10.98
C ASP A 312 -9.67 -21.33 -10.85
N PRO A 313 -9.61 -22.62 -11.24
CA PRO A 313 -10.76 -23.53 -11.18
C PRO A 313 -11.43 -23.66 -9.81
N ASP A 314 -10.73 -23.34 -8.71
CA ASP A 314 -11.29 -23.30 -7.36
C ASP A 314 -12.11 -22.01 -7.05
N TRP A 315 -12.05 -21.00 -7.92
CA TRP A 315 -12.68 -19.68 -7.78
C TRP A 315 -12.12 -18.82 -6.63
N GLU A 316 -11.08 -19.26 -5.95
CA GLU A 316 -10.47 -18.51 -4.83
C GLU A 316 -9.37 -17.56 -5.31
N THR A 317 -8.57 -17.99 -6.31
CA THR A 317 -7.49 -17.19 -6.86
C THR A 317 -7.94 -16.42 -8.08
N THR A 318 -7.87 -15.09 -8.00
CA THR A 318 -8.19 -14.18 -9.10
C THR A 318 -7.04 -13.22 -9.37
N TRP A 319 -6.74 -12.97 -10.66
CA TRP A 319 -5.60 -12.19 -11.08
C TRP A 319 -5.88 -11.29 -12.28
N GLY A 320 -5.33 -10.07 -12.25
CA GLY A 320 -5.32 -9.12 -13.36
C GLY A 320 -4.03 -9.24 -14.20
N LEU A 321 -3.65 -8.19 -14.91
CA LEU A 321 -2.38 -8.14 -15.63
C LEU A 321 -1.28 -7.57 -14.72
N GLY A 322 -0.58 -8.48 -14.03
CA GLY A 322 0.43 -8.14 -13.03
C GLY A 322 -0.12 -7.79 -11.65
N PHE A 323 -1.42 -7.57 -11.50
CA PHE A 323 -2.08 -7.26 -10.24
C PHE A 323 -2.79 -8.49 -9.67
N ALA A 324 -2.62 -8.75 -8.39
CA ALA A 324 -3.58 -9.54 -7.64
C ALA A 324 -4.88 -8.73 -7.53
N VAL A 325 -6.04 -9.37 -7.76
CA VAL A 325 -7.36 -8.74 -7.65
C VAL A 325 -8.20 -9.61 -6.71
N PHE A 326 -8.69 -9.06 -5.63
CA PHE A 326 -9.38 -9.81 -4.58
C PHE A 326 -10.38 -8.93 -3.83
N LYS A 327 -11.05 -9.50 -2.82
CA LYS A 327 -12.00 -8.77 -1.98
C LYS A 327 -11.42 -8.47 -0.59
N VAL A 328 -11.77 -7.28 -0.06
CA VAL A 328 -11.69 -6.93 1.36
C VAL A 328 -13.10 -6.46 1.75
N GLY A 329 -13.81 -7.26 2.51
CA GLY A 329 -15.26 -7.11 2.63
C GLY A 329 -15.91 -7.17 1.25
N GLU A 330 -16.79 -6.21 0.95
CA GLU A 330 -17.45 -6.11 -0.37
C GLU A 330 -16.58 -5.38 -1.42
N ARG A 331 -15.46 -4.79 -1.02
CA ARG A 331 -14.61 -3.94 -1.86
C ARG A 331 -13.69 -4.75 -2.74
N THR A 332 -13.63 -4.42 -4.03
CA THR A 332 -12.63 -4.98 -4.93
C THR A 332 -11.32 -4.23 -4.77
N VAL A 333 -10.28 -4.97 -4.46
CA VAL A 333 -8.93 -4.46 -4.24
C VAL A 333 -8.01 -5.00 -5.33
N ALA A 334 -7.21 -4.13 -5.92
CA ALA A 334 -6.10 -4.51 -6.79
C ALA A 334 -4.77 -4.17 -6.11
N GLY A 335 -3.71 -4.90 -6.41
CA GLY A 335 -2.41 -4.61 -5.81
C GLY A 335 -1.44 -5.77 -5.90
N HIS A 336 -0.42 -5.74 -5.07
CA HIS A 336 0.53 -6.84 -4.92
C HIS A 336 1.14 -6.84 -3.52
N GLY A 337 1.40 -8.03 -3.00
CA GLY A 337 2.25 -8.20 -1.82
C GLY A 337 3.71 -8.41 -2.20
N GLY A 338 4.62 -8.07 -1.31
CA GLY A 338 6.04 -8.37 -1.44
C GLY A 338 6.51 -9.24 -0.27
N GLY A 339 7.23 -10.31 -0.56
CA GLY A 339 7.86 -11.16 0.44
C GLY A 339 9.20 -11.65 -0.06
N CYS A 340 10.25 -11.33 0.67
CA CYS A 340 11.60 -11.81 0.44
C CYS A 340 12.37 -11.82 1.77
N PRO A 341 13.54 -12.47 1.86
CA PRO A 341 14.29 -12.49 3.10
C PRO A 341 14.51 -11.10 3.70
N GLY A 342 14.02 -10.91 4.92
CA GLY A 342 14.10 -9.66 5.66
C GLY A 342 12.93 -8.70 5.50
N PHE A 343 12.05 -8.86 4.50
CA PHE A 343 11.04 -7.86 4.19
C PHE A 343 9.69 -8.47 3.80
N TYR A 344 8.62 -7.93 4.42
CA TYR A 344 7.24 -8.14 3.98
C TYR A 344 6.58 -6.79 3.73
N THR A 345 5.92 -6.67 2.56
CA THR A 345 5.36 -5.41 2.07
C THR A 345 4.02 -5.64 1.39
N THR A 346 3.19 -4.63 1.32
CA THR A 346 1.95 -4.67 0.54
C THR A 346 1.60 -3.30 -0.03
N PHE A 347 1.12 -3.31 -1.26
CA PHE A 347 0.51 -2.19 -1.96
C PHE A 347 -0.90 -2.59 -2.37
N ARG A 348 -1.91 -1.86 -1.92
CA ARG A 348 -3.32 -2.11 -2.21
C ARG A 348 -4.01 -0.84 -2.67
N ILE A 349 -4.84 -0.97 -3.69
CA ILE A 349 -5.66 0.11 -4.21
C ILE A 349 -7.11 -0.37 -4.31
N VAL A 350 -8.06 0.47 -3.90
CA VAL A 350 -9.51 0.32 -4.03
C VAL A 350 -9.98 1.35 -5.07
N PRO A 351 -10.00 0.98 -6.37
CA PRO A 351 -10.25 1.94 -7.45
C PRO A 351 -11.59 2.67 -7.35
N SER A 352 -12.64 1.97 -6.91
CA SER A 352 -14.00 2.53 -6.76
C SER A 352 -14.08 3.62 -5.72
N GLU A 353 -13.20 3.63 -4.73
CA GLU A 353 -13.19 4.55 -3.60
C GLU A 353 -12.05 5.54 -3.64
N GLN A 354 -11.24 5.51 -4.71
CA GLN A 354 -10.04 6.35 -4.84
C GLN A 354 -9.12 6.25 -3.61
N LEU A 355 -8.99 5.05 -3.04
CA LEU A 355 -8.24 4.77 -1.82
C LEU A 355 -7.07 3.83 -2.12
N ALA A 356 -5.90 4.10 -1.54
CA ALA A 356 -4.79 3.15 -1.53
C ALA A 356 -4.15 3.07 -0.14
N VAL A 357 -3.63 1.89 0.18
CA VAL A 357 -2.93 1.60 1.44
C VAL A 357 -1.62 0.89 1.15
N ILE A 358 -0.56 1.40 1.73
CA ILE A 358 0.80 0.88 1.63
C ILE A 358 1.29 0.52 3.03
N VAL A 359 1.86 -0.68 3.19
CA VAL A 359 2.52 -1.10 4.43
C VAL A 359 3.82 -1.78 4.08
N LEU A 360 4.93 -1.26 4.58
CA LEU A 360 6.29 -1.77 4.38
C LEU A 360 6.89 -2.16 5.73
N SER A 361 7.47 -3.34 5.82
CA SER A 361 8.05 -3.87 7.04
C SER A 361 9.41 -4.52 6.77
N ASN A 362 10.32 -4.39 7.71
CA ASN A 362 11.64 -5.00 7.69
C ASN A 362 11.69 -6.35 8.42
N ALA A 363 10.60 -7.12 8.41
CA ALA A 363 10.57 -8.44 9.03
C ALA A 363 9.74 -9.45 8.24
N ILE A 364 10.26 -10.68 8.08
CA ILE A 364 9.49 -11.82 7.59
C ILE A 364 8.41 -12.17 8.61
N GLY A 365 7.21 -12.49 8.16
CA GLY A 365 6.07 -12.86 8.99
C GLY A 365 5.35 -11.67 9.65
N ALA A 366 5.70 -10.43 9.28
CA ALA A 366 4.85 -9.28 9.57
C ALA A 366 3.55 -9.39 8.76
N GLU A 367 2.41 -9.24 9.43
CA GLU A 367 1.09 -9.42 8.81
C GLU A 367 0.65 -8.18 8.00
N VAL A 368 1.52 -7.66 7.13
CA VAL A 368 1.28 -6.43 6.35
C VAL A 368 -0.06 -6.42 5.63
N SER A 369 -0.53 -7.60 5.21
CA SER A 369 -1.84 -7.78 4.59
C SER A 369 -2.99 -7.52 5.55
N LEU A 370 -2.86 -7.90 6.81
CA LEU A 370 -3.84 -7.62 7.85
C LEU A 370 -3.91 -6.12 8.13
N TYR A 371 -2.76 -5.47 8.33
CA TYR A 371 -2.73 -4.01 8.55
C TYR A 371 -3.42 -3.23 7.44
N ALA A 372 -3.14 -3.59 6.18
CA ALA A 372 -3.76 -2.92 5.04
C ALA A 372 -5.27 -3.22 4.91
N ALA A 373 -5.70 -4.45 5.21
CA ALA A 373 -7.13 -4.79 5.21
C ALA A 373 -7.88 -3.98 6.26
N ARG A 374 -7.38 -3.93 7.49
CA ARG A 374 -8.00 -3.16 8.59
C ARG A 374 -8.04 -1.67 8.31
N ALA A 375 -7.00 -1.10 7.65
CA ALA A 375 -7.06 0.28 7.19
C ALA A 375 -8.22 0.51 6.21
N ILE A 376 -8.36 -0.35 5.20
CA ILE A 376 -9.44 -0.25 4.21
C ILE A 376 -10.81 -0.35 4.89
N GLU A 377 -10.99 -1.30 5.81
CA GLU A 377 -12.27 -1.58 6.48
C GLU A 377 -12.77 -0.42 7.36
N ILE A 378 -11.87 0.31 8.02
CA ILE A 378 -12.27 1.43 8.88
C ILE A 378 -12.26 2.79 8.15
N ILE A 379 -11.28 3.01 7.25
CA ILE A 379 -11.10 4.31 6.60
C ILE A 379 -12.07 4.49 5.43
N ALA A 380 -12.32 3.45 4.63
CA ALA A 380 -13.19 3.58 3.47
C ALA A 380 -14.63 3.99 3.84
N PRO A 381 -15.30 3.41 4.85
CA PRO A 381 -16.60 3.89 5.29
C PRO A 381 -16.60 5.31 5.85
N ALA A 382 -15.49 5.75 6.44
CA ALA A 382 -15.35 7.12 6.93
C ALA A 382 -15.23 8.12 5.78
N LEU A 383 -14.53 7.74 4.71
CA LEU A 383 -14.46 8.54 3.48
C LEU A 383 -15.82 8.65 2.80
N ASP A 384 -16.60 7.57 2.74
CA ASP A 384 -17.95 7.59 2.16
C ASP A 384 -18.84 8.56 2.92
N LYS A 385 -18.84 8.50 4.26
CA LYS A 385 -19.59 9.43 5.11
C LYS A 385 -19.14 10.88 4.94
N ALA A 386 -17.83 11.12 4.87
CA ALA A 386 -17.28 12.46 4.67
C ALA A 386 -17.71 13.07 3.33
N ARG A 387 -17.86 12.24 2.28
CA ARG A 387 -18.33 12.69 0.96
C ARG A 387 -19.83 12.94 0.93
N GLU A 388 -20.63 12.17 1.67
CA GLU A 388 -22.09 12.29 1.74
C GLU A 388 -22.54 13.43 2.65
N ALA A 389 -21.66 13.91 3.55
CA ALA A 389 -21.97 14.99 4.47
C ALA A 389 -22.25 16.30 3.70
N SER A 390 -23.50 16.73 3.73
CA SER A 390 -23.94 18.02 3.14
C SER A 390 -23.72 19.19 4.09
N ASP A 391 -23.63 18.93 5.38
CA ASP A 391 -23.42 19.91 6.42
C ASP A 391 -21.97 19.90 6.93
N PRO A 392 -21.43 21.05 7.35
CA PRO A 392 -20.14 21.07 7.99
C PRO A 392 -20.16 20.16 9.23
N PRO A 393 -19.03 19.48 9.54
CA PRO A 393 -18.98 18.61 10.70
C PRO A 393 -19.37 19.37 11.97
N SER A 394 -20.11 18.69 12.85
CA SER A 394 -20.51 19.25 14.14
C SER A 394 -19.29 19.73 14.93
N GLU A 395 -19.45 20.87 15.60
CA GLU A 395 -18.41 21.37 16.49
C GLU A 395 -18.15 20.35 17.61
N ARG A 396 -16.92 19.85 17.66
CA ARG A 396 -16.52 18.82 18.63
C ARG A 396 -16.02 19.46 19.91
N ASP A 397 -16.45 18.93 21.04
CA ASP A 397 -15.92 19.37 22.33
C ASP A 397 -14.42 19.05 22.44
N PRO A 398 -13.52 20.05 22.43
CA PRO A 398 -12.09 19.85 22.52
C PRO A 398 -11.66 19.22 23.87
N GLU A 399 -12.51 19.36 24.91
CA GLU A 399 -12.26 18.79 26.22
C GLU A 399 -12.14 17.26 26.18
N PHE A 400 -12.76 16.58 25.20
CA PHE A 400 -12.67 15.13 25.07
C PHE A 400 -11.28 14.63 24.65
N ASN A 401 -10.41 15.49 24.11
CA ASN A 401 -9.03 15.12 23.78
C ASN A 401 -8.23 14.71 25.02
N ARG A 402 -8.59 15.16 26.21
CA ARG A 402 -7.92 14.77 27.46
C ARG A 402 -8.04 13.29 27.78
N TYR A 403 -9.10 12.62 27.31
CA TYR A 403 -9.37 11.21 27.55
C TYR A 403 -8.67 10.28 26.55
N VAL A 404 -8.22 10.82 25.41
CA VAL A 404 -7.50 10.06 24.40
C VAL A 404 -6.16 9.56 24.97
N GLY A 405 -5.87 8.28 24.77
CA GLY A 405 -4.64 7.66 25.24
C GLY A 405 -4.76 6.14 25.36
N THR A 406 -3.68 5.51 25.77
CA THR A 406 -3.60 4.06 25.99
C THR A 406 -3.82 3.75 27.47
N TYR A 407 -4.59 2.71 27.72
CA TYR A 407 -4.96 2.25 29.04
C TYR A 407 -4.62 0.78 29.20
N ASP A 408 -4.09 0.41 30.37
CA ASP A 408 -3.61 -0.94 30.67
C ASP A 408 -4.41 -1.57 31.79
N THR A 409 -4.75 -2.84 31.62
CA THR A 409 -5.43 -3.68 32.63
C THR A 409 -4.71 -5.03 32.74
N VAL A 410 -5.06 -5.82 33.73
CA VAL A 410 -4.58 -7.22 33.86
C VAL A 410 -5.05 -8.11 32.68
N TRP A 411 -6.05 -7.66 31.94
CA TRP A 411 -6.65 -8.41 30.83
C TRP A 411 -6.11 -8.02 29.45
N GLY A 412 -5.37 -6.91 29.36
CA GLY A 412 -4.83 -6.39 28.12
C GLY A 412 -4.89 -4.88 28.02
N ARG A 413 -4.51 -4.37 26.86
CA ARG A 413 -4.44 -2.94 26.52
C ARG A 413 -5.54 -2.53 25.59
N PHE A 414 -6.05 -1.33 25.81
CA PHE A 414 -6.93 -0.67 24.86
C PHE A 414 -6.58 0.80 24.70
N ALA A 415 -6.95 1.39 23.59
CA ALA A 415 -6.86 2.83 23.38
C ALA A 415 -8.26 3.46 23.44
N ILE A 416 -8.33 4.64 24.03
CA ILE A 416 -9.44 5.55 23.86
C ILE A 416 -9.06 6.55 22.77
N VAL A 417 -9.90 6.66 21.76
CA VAL A 417 -9.73 7.57 20.62
C VAL A 417 -10.94 8.49 20.47
N ARG A 418 -10.77 9.61 19.78
CA ARG A 418 -11.93 10.40 19.33
C ARG A 418 -12.73 9.56 18.35
N TRP A 419 -14.05 9.69 18.43
CA TRP A 419 -14.95 9.00 17.53
C TRP A 419 -16.28 9.73 17.42
N LYS A 420 -16.56 10.33 16.27
CA LYS A 420 -17.74 11.17 16.07
C LYS A 420 -17.86 12.25 17.16
N ASP A 421 -19.02 12.35 17.82
CA ASP A 421 -19.27 13.30 18.90
C ASP A 421 -18.76 12.85 20.27
N GLY A 422 -18.16 11.67 20.35
CA GLY A 422 -17.72 11.05 21.59
C GLY A 422 -16.34 10.46 21.51
N LEU A 423 -16.23 9.25 22.07
CA LEU A 423 -15.02 8.46 22.11
C LEU A 423 -15.30 7.04 21.59
N ALA A 424 -14.26 6.31 21.24
CA ALA A 424 -14.33 4.86 21.01
C ALA A 424 -13.21 4.15 21.76
N VAL A 425 -13.43 2.85 21.99
CA VAL A 425 -12.48 1.94 22.64
C VAL A 425 -11.93 0.98 21.61
N VAL A 426 -10.64 1.07 21.35
CA VAL A 426 -9.92 0.17 20.42
C VAL A 426 -9.18 -0.87 21.25
N ASP A 427 -9.58 -2.13 21.18
CA ASP A 427 -8.85 -3.22 21.81
C ASP A 427 -7.56 -3.47 21.02
N LEU A 428 -6.41 -3.22 21.66
CA LEU A 428 -5.11 -3.27 21.00
C LEU A 428 -4.55 -4.68 20.87
N ASP A 429 -5.08 -5.64 21.59
CA ASP A 429 -4.62 -7.03 21.57
C ASP A 429 -5.40 -7.88 20.55
N GLN A 430 -6.58 -7.41 20.10
CA GLN A 430 -7.36 -8.10 19.08
C GLN A 430 -6.78 -7.92 17.67
N ARG A 431 -6.93 -8.96 16.86
CA ARG A 431 -6.56 -8.90 15.42
C ARG A 431 -7.57 -8.13 14.60
N ASP A 432 -8.79 -8.04 15.08
CA ASP A 432 -9.91 -7.36 14.43
C ASP A 432 -10.72 -6.53 15.43
N PRO A 433 -10.20 -5.36 15.84
CA PRO A 433 -10.86 -4.54 16.84
C PRO A 433 -11.97 -3.65 16.27
N PHE A 434 -12.18 -3.64 14.94
CA PHE A 434 -13.06 -2.70 14.26
C PHE A 434 -14.43 -3.27 13.89
N ASP A 435 -14.62 -4.59 13.96
CA ASP A 435 -15.89 -5.25 13.65
C ASP A 435 -17.03 -4.82 14.61
N ASP A 436 -16.73 -4.64 15.90
CA ASP A 436 -17.66 -4.12 16.92
C ASP A 436 -16.91 -3.08 17.77
N LEU A 437 -16.65 -1.91 17.20
CA LEU A 437 -15.94 -0.83 17.87
C LEU A 437 -16.83 -0.21 18.96
N PRO A 438 -16.56 -0.44 20.28
CA PRO A 438 -17.37 0.13 21.34
C PRO A 438 -17.28 1.65 21.36
N THR A 439 -18.41 2.34 21.21
CA THR A 439 -18.46 3.79 21.23
C THR A 439 -18.99 4.29 22.58
N LEU A 440 -18.52 5.47 23.01
CA LEU A 440 -18.83 6.07 24.29
C LEU A 440 -19.41 7.47 24.08
N LYS A 441 -20.60 7.73 24.63
CA LYS A 441 -21.27 9.03 24.63
C LYS A 441 -21.10 9.71 25.98
N HIS A 442 -20.74 10.98 25.97
CA HIS A 442 -20.65 11.78 27.20
C HIS A 442 -22.04 11.97 27.84
N VAL A 443 -22.11 11.87 29.15
CA VAL A 443 -23.36 12.09 29.93
C VAL A 443 -23.23 13.20 30.94
N GLU A 444 -22.19 13.19 31.78
CA GLU A 444 -21.95 14.22 32.79
C GLU A 444 -20.50 14.20 33.32
N GLY A 445 -19.93 15.34 33.65
CA GLY A 445 -18.60 15.45 34.24
C GLY A 445 -17.54 14.65 33.48
N HIS A 446 -16.93 13.67 34.14
CA HIS A 446 -15.95 12.75 33.52
C HIS A 446 -16.53 11.35 33.25
N THR A 447 -17.85 11.28 33.04
CA THR A 447 -18.56 10.02 32.82
C THR A 447 -19.07 9.94 31.39
N PHE A 448 -18.73 8.83 30.74
CA PHE A 448 -19.26 8.42 29.44
C PHE A 448 -20.06 7.13 29.62
N ARG A 449 -20.92 6.81 28.69
CA ARG A 449 -21.64 5.54 28.65
C ARG A 449 -21.47 4.87 27.29
N ARG A 450 -21.30 3.55 27.31
CA ARG A 450 -21.26 2.74 26.09
C ARG A 450 -22.57 2.90 25.35
N VAL A 451 -22.49 3.14 24.04
CA VAL A 451 -23.63 3.14 23.12
C VAL A 451 -23.77 1.72 22.57
N ARG A 452 -24.96 1.16 22.63
CA ARG A 452 -25.24 -0.14 22.00
C ARG A 452 -25.38 0.03 20.50
N SER A 453 -24.88 -0.96 19.76
CA SER A 453 -24.90 -0.92 18.28
C SER A 453 -26.27 -1.27 17.68
N ASP A 454 -27.14 -1.94 18.47
CA ASP A 454 -28.43 -2.45 18.00
C ASP A 454 -29.59 -1.42 18.13
N ASP A 455 -29.62 -0.60 19.20
CA ASP A 455 -30.71 0.32 19.48
C ASP A 455 -30.26 1.71 19.98
N GLU A 456 -28.95 1.97 19.97
CA GLU A 456 -28.31 3.20 20.45
C GLU A 456 -28.59 3.54 21.94
N SER A 457 -29.14 2.61 22.71
CA SER A 457 -29.37 2.81 24.13
C SER A 457 -28.05 2.89 24.90
N LEU A 458 -28.07 3.61 26.02
CA LEU A 458 -26.88 3.82 26.83
C LEU A 458 -26.66 2.64 27.80
N GLY A 459 -25.62 1.91 27.55
CA GLY A 459 -25.14 0.79 28.39
C GLY A 459 -24.33 1.27 29.59
N GLU A 460 -23.26 0.57 29.90
CA GLU A 460 -22.46 0.77 31.10
C GLU A 460 -21.68 2.09 31.12
N ALA A 461 -21.44 2.54 32.35
CA ALA A 461 -20.71 3.78 32.58
C ALA A 461 -19.20 3.56 32.58
N TRP A 462 -18.50 4.44 31.89
CA TRP A 462 -17.05 4.59 31.87
C TRP A 462 -16.72 5.90 32.60
N ARG A 463 -16.10 5.79 33.79
CA ARG A 463 -15.79 6.94 34.66
C ARG A 463 -14.30 7.19 34.65
N PHE A 464 -13.90 8.37 34.15
CA PHE A 464 -12.51 8.78 34.15
C PHE A 464 -12.14 9.46 35.47
N VAL A 465 -10.99 9.13 36.00
CA VAL A 465 -10.40 9.77 37.15
C VAL A 465 -9.41 10.81 36.68
N VAL A 466 -9.65 12.06 37.12
CA VAL A 466 -8.87 13.22 36.68
C VAL A 466 -8.24 13.86 37.92
N ASP A 467 -6.97 14.20 37.86
CA ASP A 467 -6.26 14.89 38.96
C ASP A 467 -6.58 16.38 39.02
N ALA A 468 -5.99 17.07 40.00
CA ALA A 468 -6.19 18.51 40.22
C ALA A 468 -5.69 19.39 39.06
N ASP A 469 -4.77 18.87 38.23
CA ASP A 469 -4.19 19.55 37.07
C ASP A 469 -4.97 19.24 35.77
N GLY A 470 -6.06 18.47 35.87
CA GLY A 470 -6.89 18.11 34.71
C GLY A 470 -6.37 16.92 33.90
N ARG A 471 -5.37 16.18 34.39
CA ARG A 471 -4.82 14.99 33.74
C ARG A 471 -5.65 13.77 34.05
N VAL A 472 -5.99 12.99 33.05
CA VAL A 472 -6.64 11.69 33.22
C VAL A 472 -5.63 10.65 33.69
N LEU A 473 -5.92 10.03 34.83
CA LEU A 473 -5.08 9.01 35.45
C LEU A 473 -5.53 7.57 35.12
N SER A 474 -6.84 7.37 35.09
CA SER A 474 -7.42 6.05 34.84
C SER A 474 -8.86 6.18 34.36
N VAL A 475 -9.41 5.08 33.88
CA VAL A 475 -10.84 4.92 33.59
C VAL A 475 -11.35 3.66 34.27
N THR A 476 -12.56 3.70 34.78
CA THR A 476 -13.22 2.54 35.42
C THR A 476 -14.47 2.16 34.64
N SER A 477 -14.51 0.89 34.22
CA SER A 477 -15.68 0.24 33.63
C SER A 477 -15.96 -1.05 34.41
N HIS A 478 -17.22 -1.38 34.71
CA HIS A 478 -17.58 -2.58 35.47
C HIS A 478 -16.86 -2.68 36.83
N SER A 479 -16.57 -1.56 37.46
CA SER A 479 -15.76 -1.47 38.68
C SER A 479 -14.29 -1.91 38.54
N ASN A 480 -13.83 -2.19 37.31
CA ASN A 480 -12.43 -2.52 37.03
C ASN A 480 -11.67 -1.27 36.52
N PRO A 481 -10.65 -0.83 37.23
CA PRO A 481 -9.85 0.31 36.80
C PRO A 481 -8.83 -0.11 35.74
N ALA A 482 -8.70 0.73 34.68
CA ALA A 482 -7.63 0.69 33.72
C ALA A 482 -6.73 1.92 33.95
N GLN A 483 -5.44 1.71 34.08
CA GLN A 483 -4.48 2.80 34.31
C GLN A 483 -4.06 3.38 32.97
N ARG A 484 -4.01 4.70 32.87
CA ARG A 484 -3.46 5.37 31.69
C ARG A 484 -1.95 5.18 31.67
N VAL A 485 -1.42 4.72 30.52
CA VAL A 485 0.02 4.49 30.34
C VAL A 485 0.67 5.53 29.43
N ASN A 486 -0.11 6.25 28.61
CA ASN A 486 0.36 7.37 27.75
C ASN A 486 -0.77 8.35 27.48
#